data_b3ccc169b47a0a7f38275c3fb72ea787
#
_entry.id   b3ccc169b47a0a7f38275c3fb72ea787
#
_cell.length_a   1.000
_cell.length_b   1.000
_cell.length_c   1.000
_cell.angle_alpha   90.00
_cell.angle_beta   90.00
_cell.angle_gamma   90.00
#
_symmetry.space_group_name_H-M   'P 1'
#
loop_
_entity.id
_entity.type
_entity.pdbx_description
1 polymer ?
#
loop_
_entity_poly.entity_id
_entity_poly.type
_entity_poly.pdbx_seq_one_letter_code
_entity_poly.pdbx_strand_id
1 'polypeptide(L)'
;LPLICVDYAEIESKYVGETSKNLSALFREATERKAIIFFDEADALLSKRVTNMTSATDVSVNQTRSVLLTLLNEYRGVILFATNFIQNFDAAFLRRIQYHVFFSLPDEAQRKLLWEMYIPKKMPCAVDFAALAKTYPGVSGSDISNAVFSAAVGAAREGESMVRHERFELAIRRILAVKQENEGKKVVVTRRIVSEAEVPENLRSL
;
A
#
# COMPACT_ATOMS: atom_id res chain seq x y z
N LEU A 1 17.30 -1.53 17.68
CA LEU A 1 17.67 -2.47 16.61
C LEU A 1 17.64 -1.73 15.28
N PRO A 2 18.63 -1.95 14.38
CA PRO A 2 18.59 -1.43 13.02
C PRO A 2 17.36 -1.96 12.28
N LEU A 3 16.82 -1.17 11.35
CA LEU A 3 15.71 -1.53 10.46
C LEU A 3 16.22 -1.55 9.03
N ILE A 4 15.98 -2.64 8.33
CA ILE A 4 16.22 -2.76 6.89
C ILE A 4 14.85 -2.75 6.22
N CYS A 5 14.51 -1.65 5.56
CA CYS A 5 13.30 -1.56 4.74
C CYS A 5 13.61 -2.17 3.37
N VAL A 6 12.71 -3.02 2.93
CA VAL A 6 12.84 -3.77 1.70
C VAL A 6 11.75 -3.34 0.74
N ASP A 7 12.14 -2.72 -0.35
CA ASP A 7 11.27 -2.53 -1.51
C ASP A 7 11.43 -3.75 -2.43
N TYR A 8 10.30 -4.37 -2.78
CA TYR A 8 10.32 -5.51 -3.69
C TYR A 8 10.93 -5.17 -5.05
N ALA A 9 10.70 -3.95 -5.55
CA ALA A 9 11.24 -3.49 -6.81
C ALA A 9 12.79 -3.44 -6.82
N GLU A 10 13.42 -3.19 -5.67
CA GLU A 10 14.88 -3.20 -5.54
C GLU A 10 15.47 -4.61 -5.53
N ILE A 11 14.69 -5.59 -5.07
CA ILE A 11 15.12 -7.00 -5.05
C ILE A 11 14.88 -7.67 -6.40
N GLU A 12 13.81 -7.26 -7.10
CA GLU A 12 13.43 -7.86 -8.37
C GLU A 12 14.49 -7.58 -9.43
N SER A 13 15.00 -8.63 -10.04
CA SER A 13 15.94 -8.55 -11.15
C SER A 13 15.30 -9.11 -12.42
N LYS A 14 15.68 -8.52 -13.56
CA LYS A 14 15.31 -9.03 -14.90
C LYS A 14 15.93 -10.40 -15.21
N TYR A 15 16.92 -10.83 -14.43
CA TYR A 15 17.63 -12.10 -14.66
C TYR A 15 17.14 -13.18 -13.71
N VAL A 16 16.89 -14.36 -14.26
CA VAL A 16 16.44 -15.53 -13.51
C VAL A 16 17.45 -15.91 -12.42
N GLY A 17 16.98 -16.04 -11.19
CA GLY A 17 17.78 -16.44 -10.03
C GLY A 17 18.53 -15.32 -9.30
N GLU A 18 18.63 -14.11 -9.84
CA GLU A 18 19.27 -12.99 -9.12
C GLU A 18 18.39 -12.50 -7.96
N THR A 19 17.09 -12.42 -8.15
CA THR A 19 16.13 -12.06 -7.08
C THR A 19 16.31 -12.95 -5.85
N SER A 20 16.47 -14.26 -6.06
CA SER A 20 16.71 -15.23 -4.98
C SER A 20 18.06 -15.01 -4.29
N LYS A 21 19.11 -14.64 -5.02
CA LYS A 21 20.43 -14.30 -4.46
C LYS A 21 20.39 -13.02 -3.66
N ASN A 22 19.73 -11.98 -4.18
CA ASN A 22 19.54 -10.70 -3.49
C ASN A 22 18.80 -10.90 -2.16
N LEU A 23 17.74 -11.70 -2.18
CA LEU A 23 16.98 -12.04 -0.98
C LEU A 23 17.85 -12.77 0.06
N SER A 24 18.64 -13.75 -0.36
CA SER A 24 19.58 -14.46 0.53
C SER A 24 20.66 -13.54 1.12
N ALA A 25 21.18 -12.60 0.32
CA ALA A 25 22.14 -11.60 0.78
C ALA A 25 21.54 -10.66 1.82
N LEU A 26 20.29 -10.21 1.60
CA LEU A 26 19.54 -9.39 2.54
C LEU A 26 19.39 -10.07 3.91
N PHE A 27 18.97 -11.33 3.94
CA PHE A 27 18.80 -12.09 5.19
C PHE A 27 20.12 -12.31 5.93
N ARG A 28 21.22 -12.50 5.20
CA ARG A 28 22.56 -12.59 5.78
C ARG A 28 22.97 -11.26 6.39
N GLU A 29 22.83 -10.14 5.68
CA GLU A 29 23.11 -8.80 6.19
C GLU A 29 22.29 -8.51 7.44
N ALA A 30 20.99 -8.82 7.42
CA ALA A 30 20.12 -8.62 8.57
C ALA A 30 20.57 -9.45 9.78
N THR A 31 21.07 -10.67 9.57
CA THR A 31 21.62 -11.52 10.63
C THR A 31 22.89 -10.91 11.23
N GLU A 32 23.83 -10.48 10.38
CA GLU A 32 25.10 -9.86 10.82
C GLU A 32 24.86 -8.57 11.61
N ARG A 33 23.94 -7.74 11.16
CA ARG A 33 23.58 -6.47 11.79
C ARG A 33 22.60 -6.60 12.96
N LYS A 34 22.05 -7.77 13.20
CA LYS A 34 20.94 -8.01 14.15
C LYS A 34 19.77 -7.05 13.88
N ALA A 35 19.44 -6.86 12.61
CA ALA A 35 18.45 -5.91 12.14
C ALA A 35 17.04 -6.53 12.11
N ILE A 36 16.02 -5.67 12.13
CA ILE A 36 14.65 -6.02 11.79
C ILE A 36 14.52 -5.89 10.27
N ILE A 37 13.90 -6.87 9.60
CA ILE A 37 13.56 -6.78 8.19
C ILE A 37 12.12 -6.31 8.08
N PHE A 38 11.87 -5.27 7.28
CA PHE A 38 10.52 -4.77 7.00
C PHE A 38 10.24 -4.85 5.52
N PHE A 39 9.28 -5.69 5.14
CA PHE A 39 8.77 -5.78 3.78
C PHE A 39 7.49 -4.96 3.68
N ASP A 40 7.52 -3.89 2.89
CA ASP A 40 6.31 -3.16 2.51
C ASP A 40 5.72 -3.78 1.24
N GLU A 41 4.41 -3.63 1.05
CA GLU A 41 3.66 -4.23 -0.06
C GLU A 41 3.98 -5.71 -0.28
N ALA A 42 4.03 -6.46 0.83
CA ALA A 42 4.49 -7.85 0.84
C ALA A 42 3.62 -8.82 0.01
N ASP A 43 2.45 -8.40 -0.44
CA ASP A 43 1.56 -9.17 -1.31
C ASP A 43 2.21 -9.57 -2.63
N ALA A 44 3.14 -8.78 -3.18
CA ALA A 44 3.92 -9.14 -4.35
C ALA A 44 4.74 -10.42 -4.13
N LEU A 45 5.34 -10.58 -2.94
CA LEU A 45 6.16 -11.74 -2.56
C LEU A 45 5.34 -12.92 -2.05
N LEU A 46 4.30 -12.64 -1.23
CA LEU A 46 3.60 -13.63 -0.42
C LEU A 46 2.30 -14.14 -1.05
N SER A 47 1.93 -13.64 -2.24
CA SER A 47 0.72 -14.06 -2.95
C SER A 47 0.74 -15.54 -3.33
N LYS A 48 -0.43 -16.10 -3.65
CA LYS A 48 -0.60 -17.50 -4.06
C LYS A 48 0.25 -17.82 -5.30
N ARG A 49 0.69 -19.08 -5.39
CA ARG A 49 1.50 -19.55 -6.51
C ARG A 49 0.77 -19.39 -7.84
N VAL A 50 1.50 -19.00 -8.87
CA VAL A 50 1.01 -19.08 -10.24
C VAL A 50 1.01 -20.54 -10.66
N THR A 51 -0.19 -21.13 -10.79
CA THR A 51 -0.36 -22.55 -11.13
C THR A 51 -0.20 -22.80 -12.64
N ASN A 52 -0.64 -21.85 -13.46
CA ASN A 52 -0.47 -21.92 -14.92
C ASN A 52 0.79 -21.14 -15.32
N MET A 53 1.93 -21.79 -15.23
CA MET A 53 3.21 -21.22 -15.63
C MET A 53 3.29 -21.15 -17.15
N THR A 54 3.12 -19.96 -17.70
CA THR A 54 3.17 -19.71 -19.15
C THR A 54 4.43 -18.93 -19.55
N SER A 55 5.17 -18.39 -18.57
CA SER A 55 6.34 -17.54 -18.80
C SER A 55 7.52 -17.91 -17.90
N ALA A 56 8.73 -17.55 -18.33
CA ALA A 56 9.94 -17.66 -17.51
C ALA A 56 9.83 -16.82 -16.21
N THR A 57 9.07 -15.74 -16.25
CA THR A 57 8.78 -14.88 -15.07
C THR A 57 8.02 -15.65 -14.01
N ASP A 58 7.01 -16.46 -14.37
CA ASP A 58 6.23 -17.25 -13.42
C ASP A 58 7.11 -18.27 -12.68
N VAL A 59 8.06 -18.89 -13.39
CA VAL A 59 9.03 -19.81 -12.81
C VAL A 59 9.94 -19.09 -11.82
N SER A 60 10.46 -17.90 -12.19
CA SER A 60 11.33 -17.10 -11.33
C SER A 60 10.61 -16.65 -10.05
N VAL A 61 9.38 -16.18 -10.15
CA VAL A 61 8.55 -15.78 -9.01
C VAL A 61 8.31 -16.95 -8.06
N ASN A 62 7.97 -18.14 -8.57
CA ASN A 62 7.77 -19.33 -7.74
C ASN A 62 9.08 -19.80 -7.07
N GLN A 63 10.23 -19.66 -7.76
CA GLN A 63 11.54 -19.95 -7.19
C GLN A 63 11.88 -19.00 -6.04
N THR A 64 11.70 -17.69 -6.23
CA THR A 64 11.90 -16.66 -5.20
C THR A 64 11.07 -16.95 -3.96
N ARG A 65 9.80 -17.32 -4.13
CA ARG A 65 8.93 -17.72 -3.01
C ARG A 65 9.43 -18.93 -2.25
N SER A 66 9.93 -19.94 -2.98
CA SER A 66 10.48 -21.13 -2.34
C SER A 66 11.73 -20.81 -1.51
N VAL A 67 12.60 -19.94 -2.01
CA VAL A 67 13.77 -19.44 -1.27
C VAL A 67 13.33 -18.65 -0.04
N LEU A 68 12.37 -17.74 -0.19
CA LEU A 68 11.85 -16.97 0.95
C LEU A 68 11.27 -17.87 2.04
N LEU A 69 10.50 -18.91 1.69
CA LEU A 69 9.98 -19.87 2.66
C LEU A 69 11.09 -20.59 3.45
N THR A 70 12.21 -20.90 2.79
CA THR A 70 13.38 -21.49 3.46
C THR A 70 14.03 -20.49 4.40
N LEU A 71 14.28 -19.27 3.92
CA LEU A 71 14.87 -18.20 4.74
C LEU A 71 14.04 -17.84 5.96
N LEU A 72 12.70 -17.84 5.84
CA LEU A 72 11.78 -17.62 6.96
C LEU A 72 11.87 -18.72 8.02
N ASN A 73 12.22 -19.95 7.67
CA ASN A 73 12.40 -21.03 8.65
C ASN A 73 13.74 -20.92 9.39
N GLU A 74 14.76 -20.37 8.73
CA GLU A 74 16.13 -20.32 9.23
C GLU A 74 16.41 -19.04 10.03
N TYR A 75 15.78 -17.92 9.63
CA TYR A 75 16.02 -16.63 10.24
C TYR A 75 15.48 -16.56 11.67
N ARG A 76 16.32 -16.06 12.59
CA ARG A 76 16.01 -15.97 14.03
C ARG A 76 15.71 -14.54 14.48
N GLY A 77 15.75 -13.58 13.58
CA GLY A 77 15.44 -12.18 13.86
C GLY A 77 13.94 -11.88 13.71
N VAL A 78 13.63 -10.60 13.77
CA VAL A 78 12.27 -10.10 13.61
C VAL A 78 12.03 -9.70 12.13
N ILE A 79 10.93 -10.17 11.58
CA ILE A 79 10.49 -9.80 10.25
C ILE A 79 9.08 -9.21 10.36
N LEU A 80 8.87 -8.09 9.70
CA LEU A 80 7.58 -7.42 9.59
C LEU A 80 7.14 -7.41 8.12
N PHE A 81 5.90 -7.78 7.88
CA PHE A 81 5.27 -7.69 6.57
C PHE A 81 4.09 -6.74 6.64
N ALA A 82 4.07 -5.72 5.78
CA ALA A 82 2.91 -4.85 5.61
C ALA A 82 2.19 -5.20 4.30
N THR A 83 0.86 -5.26 4.33
CA THR A 83 0.03 -5.54 3.17
C THR A 83 -1.36 -4.98 3.33
N ASN A 84 -1.97 -4.64 2.20
CA ASN A 84 -3.39 -4.30 2.10
C ASN A 84 -4.24 -5.52 1.67
N PHE A 85 -3.62 -6.66 1.29
CA PHE A 85 -4.28 -7.78 0.63
C PHE A 85 -3.94 -9.15 1.25
N ILE A 86 -4.07 -9.28 2.57
CA ILE A 86 -3.77 -10.54 3.28
C ILE A 86 -4.52 -11.76 2.72
N GLN A 87 -5.70 -11.54 2.10
CA GLN A 87 -6.50 -12.62 1.49
C GLN A 87 -5.81 -13.30 0.30
N ASN A 88 -4.84 -12.63 -0.30
CA ASN A 88 -4.07 -13.14 -1.44
C ASN A 88 -2.84 -13.95 -1.01
N PHE A 89 -2.52 -13.99 0.28
CA PHE A 89 -1.34 -14.70 0.77
C PHE A 89 -1.47 -16.21 0.58
N ASP A 90 -0.36 -16.83 0.22
CA ASP A 90 -0.23 -18.28 0.22
C ASP A 90 -0.28 -18.81 1.67
N ALA A 91 -1.06 -19.87 1.88
CA ALA A 91 -1.21 -20.51 3.18
C ALA A 91 0.14 -20.98 3.79
N ALA A 92 1.15 -21.28 2.96
CA ALA A 92 2.47 -21.64 3.43
C ALA A 92 3.17 -20.48 4.16
N PHE A 93 2.97 -19.24 3.72
CA PHE A 93 3.50 -18.06 4.42
C PHE A 93 2.70 -17.77 5.69
N LEU A 94 1.37 -17.80 5.62
CA LEU A 94 0.51 -17.54 6.78
C LEU A 94 0.81 -18.45 7.97
N ARG A 95 1.20 -19.71 7.72
CA ARG A 95 1.58 -20.66 8.79
C ARG A 95 2.90 -20.32 9.47
N ARG A 96 3.74 -19.46 8.88
CA ARG A 96 5.06 -19.06 9.39
C ARG A 96 5.03 -17.69 10.06
N ILE A 97 4.03 -16.88 9.75
CA ILE A 97 3.81 -15.58 10.38
C ILE A 97 3.09 -15.82 11.71
N GLN A 98 3.78 -15.58 12.83
CA GLN A 98 3.28 -15.91 14.16
C GLN A 98 2.24 -14.91 14.68
N TYR A 99 2.36 -13.65 14.27
CA TYR A 99 1.51 -12.56 14.76
C TYR A 99 0.88 -11.82 13.60
N HIS A 100 -0.43 -11.63 13.68
CA HIS A 100 -1.18 -10.83 12.72
C HIS A 100 -1.72 -9.59 13.44
N VAL A 101 -1.28 -8.42 13.03
CA VAL A 101 -1.74 -7.14 13.56
C VAL A 101 -2.63 -6.49 12.53
N PHE A 102 -3.88 -6.27 12.90
CA PHE A 102 -4.85 -5.63 12.02
C PHE A 102 -5.00 -4.15 12.39
N PHE A 103 -4.81 -3.27 11.41
CA PHE A 103 -5.04 -1.84 11.55
C PHE A 103 -6.43 -1.50 11.01
N SER A 104 -7.38 -1.26 11.92
CA SER A 104 -8.70 -0.77 11.56
C SER A 104 -8.68 0.72 11.25
N LEU A 105 -9.71 1.20 10.56
CA LEU A 105 -9.95 2.62 10.46
C LEU A 105 -10.12 3.24 11.86
N PRO A 106 -9.64 4.49 12.05
CA PRO A 106 -9.70 5.14 13.36
C PRO A 106 -11.13 5.43 13.80
N ASP A 107 -11.40 5.26 15.09
CA ASP A 107 -12.64 5.71 15.72
C ASP A 107 -12.71 7.25 15.83
N GLU A 108 -13.81 7.80 16.36
CA GLU A 108 -13.98 9.26 16.47
C GLU A 108 -12.90 9.93 17.32
N ALA A 109 -12.53 9.33 18.45
CA ALA A 109 -11.50 9.88 19.34
C ALA A 109 -10.12 9.84 18.67
N GLN A 110 -9.79 8.75 18.01
CA GLN A 110 -8.55 8.60 17.24
C GLN A 110 -8.50 9.57 16.06
N ARG A 111 -9.60 9.76 15.32
CA ARG A 111 -9.66 10.76 14.23
C ARG A 111 -9.41 12.17 14.75
N LYS A 112 -9.99 12.53 15.89
CA LYS A 112 -9.72 13.85 16.52
C LYS A 112 -8.23 14.03 16.79
N LEU A 113 -7.58 13.04 17.40
CA LEU A 113 -6.14 13.07 17.66
C LEU A 113 -5.31 13.14 16.37
N LEU A 114 -5.72 12.45 15.32
CA LEU A 114 -5.05 12.51 14.01
C LEU A 114 -5.15 13.92 13.39
N TRP A 115 -6.32 14.56 13.43
CA TRP A 115 -6.46 15.94 12.99
C TRP A 115 -5.53 16.88 13.76
N GLU A 116 -5.49 16.77 15.10
CA GLU A 116 -4.61 17.57 15.96
C GLU A 116 -3.12 17.32 15.66
N MET A 117 -2.75 16.09 15.35
CA MET A 117 -1.37 15.70 15.08
C MET A 117 -0.88 16.14 13.71
N TYR A 118 -1.71 16.02 12.66
CA TYR A 118 -1.30 16.35 11.30
C TYR A 118 -1.31 17.83 10.99
N ILE A 119 -2.04 18.64 11.75
CA ILE A 119 -2.00 20.09 11.59
C ILE A 119 -0.74 20.65 12.27
N PRO A 120 0.19 21.25 11.50
CA PRO A 120 1.41 21.80 12.09
C PRO A 120 1.10 22.90 13.11
N LYS A 121 1.74 22.85 14.27
CA LYS A 121 1.53 23.84 15.36
C LYS A 121 1.74 25.29 14.92
N LYS A 122 2.53 25.54 13.88
CA LYS A 122 2.81 26.86 13.33
C LYS A 122 1.82 27.30 12.25
N MET A 123 0.91 26.44 11.84
CA MET A 123 -0.08 26.76 10.81
C MET A 123 -1.22 27.55 11.43
N PRO A 124 -1.44 28.82 11.00
CA PRO A 124 -2.59 29.58 11.47
C PRO A 124 -3.88 28.90 11.00
N CYS A 125 -4.69 28.39 11.93
CA CYS A 125 -5.95 27.77 11.60
C CYS A 125 -7.02 28.01 12.66
N ALA A 126 -8.26 28.07 12.21
CA ALA A 126 -9.45 28.06 13.05
C ALA A 126 -10.28 26.83 12.70
N VAL A 127 -10.17 25.78 13.52
CA VAL A 127 -10.75 24.46 13.23
C VAL A 127 -11.31 23.82 14.49
N ASP A 128 -12.49 23.21 14.35
CA ASP A 128 -13.06 22.33 15.36
C ASP A 128 -12.74 20.87 15.02
N PHE A 129 -11.75 20.32 15.70
CA PHE A 129 -11.30 18.93 15.49
C PHE A 129 -12.37 17.90 15.85
N ALA A 130 -13.20 18.19 16.86
CA ALA A 130 -14.24 17.30 17.30
C ALA A 130 -15.36 17.24 16.25
N ALA A 131 -15.73 18.39 15.69
CA ALA A 131 -16.71 18.45 14.61
C ALA A 131 -16.24 17.68 13.37
N LEU A 132 -14.99 17.87 12.93
CA LEU A 132 -14.42 17.11 11.80
C LEU A 132 -14.41 15.59 12.07
N ALA A 133 -13.96 15.18 13.24
CA ALA A 133 -13.88 13.76 13.61
C ALA A 133 -15.26 13.10 13.65
N LYS A 134 -16.28 13.80 14.11
CA LYS A 134 -17.66 13.31 14.18
C LYS A 134 -18.34 13.27 12.82
N THR A 135 -18.16 14.33 12.01
CA THR A 135 -18.87 14.49 10.73
C THR A 135 -18.37 13.53 9.65
N TYR A 136 -17.07 13.16 9.69
CA TYR A 136 -16.44 12.34 8.65
C TYR A 136 -15.96 10.99 9.19
N PRO A 137 -16.88 10.01 9.40
CA PRO A 137 -16.50 8.64 9.73
C PRO A 137 -15.87 7.94 8.51
N GLY A 138 -15.12 6.86 8.75
CA GLY A 138 -14.58 6.02 7.68
C GLY A 138 -13.33 6.59 6.96
N VAL A 139 -12.75 7.67 7.46
CA VAL A 139 -11.50 8.22 6.94
C VAL A 139 -10.30 7.60 7.62
N SER A 140 -9.25 7.36 6.85
CA SER A 140 -7.94 6.87 7.34
C SER A 140 -7.04 8.03 7.78
N GLY A 141 -5.93 7.70 8.44
CA GLY A 141 -4.91 8.70 8.78
C GLY A 141 -4.32 9.39 7.55
N SER A 142 -4.12 8.66 6.46
CA SER A 142 -3.63 9.25 5.20
C SER A 142 -4.66 10.19 4.56
N ASP A 143 -5.96 9.88 4.64
CA ASP A 143 -7.00 10.79 4.16
C ASP A 143 -6.98 12.11 4.93
N ILE A 144 -6.82 12.05 6.26
CA ILE A 144 -6.74 13.23 7.13
C ILE A 144 -5.49 14.05 6.79
N SER A 145 -4.32 13.40 6.66
CA SER A 145 -3.07 14.05 6.28
C SER A 145 -3.19 14.79 4.94
N ASN A 146 -3.76 14.12 3.92
CA ASN A 146 -3.99 14.70 2.61
C ASN A 146 -5.00 15.86 2.65
N ALA A 147 -6.03 15.76 3.49
CA ALA A 147 -7.00 16.83 3.67
C ALA A 147 -6.36 18.08 4.31
N VAL A 148 -5.50 17.89 5.31
CA VAL A 148 -4.75 18.99 5.94
C VAL A 148 -3.86 19.68 4.90
N PHE A 149 -3.10 18.92 4.12
CA PHE A 149 -2.24 19.46 3.07
C PHE A 149 -3.07 20.23 2.02
N SER A 150 -4.15 19.64 1.56
CA SER A 150 -5.04 20.23 0.54
C SER A 150 -5.70 21.53 1.03
N ALA A 151 -6.14 21.57 2.30
CA ALA A 151 -6.71 22.74 2.92
C ALA A 151 -5.69 23.89 3.02
N ALA A 152 -4.46 23.58 3.45
CA ALA A 152 -3.38 24.56 3.56
C ALA A 152 -2.99 25.14 2.19
N VAL A 153 -2.83 24.29 1.17
CA VAL A 153 -2.53 24.74 -0.20
C VAL A 153 -3.67 25.58 -0.76
N GLY A 154 -4.93 25.18 -0.52
CA GLY A 154 -6.10 25.92 -0.96
C GLY A 154 -6.16 27.34 -0.35
N ALA A 155 -5.93 27.46 0.94
CA ALA A 155 -5.89 28.76 1.63
C ALA A 155 -4.74 29.65 1.12
N ALA A 156 -3.56 29.08 0.95
CA ALA A 156 -2.41 29.82 0.43
C ALA A 156 -2.62 30.34 -0.99
N ARG A 157 -3.25 29.56 -1.87
CA ARG A 157 -3.56 29.98 -3.26
C ARG A 157 -4.54 31.14 -3.32
N GLU A 158 -5.44 31.25 -2.35
CA GLU A 158 -6.43 32.33 -2.28
C GLU A 158 -5.95 33.51 -1.41
N GLY A 159 -4.70 33.46 -0.92
CA GLY A 159 -4.12 34.53 -0.13
C GLY A 159 -4.71 34.67 1.27
N GLU A 160 -5.33 33.60 1.82
CA GLU A 160 -5.89 33.61 3.15
C GLU A 160 -4.77 33.60 4.20
N SER A 161 -4.90 34.46 5.22
CA SER A 161 -3.93 34.52 6.33
C SER A 161 -4.08 33.37 7.34
N MET A 162 -5.18 32.63 7.27
CA MET A 162 -5.53 31.55 8.20
C MET A 162 -6.38 30.49 7.49
N VAL A 163 -6.11 29.20 7.77
CA VAL A 163 -6.91 28.08 7.24
C VAL A 163 -8.18 27.92 8.09
N ARG A 164 -9.33 28.16 7.51
CA ARG A 164 -10.62 28.05 8.18
C ARG A 164 -11.15 26.63 8.19
N HIS A 165 -12.09 26.33 9.09
CA HIS A 165 -12.72 25.02 9.24
C HIS A 165 -13.30 24.49 7.91
N GLU A 166 -13.96 25.34 7.15
CA GLU A 166 -14.61 25.00 5.87
C GLU A 166 -13.61 24.48 4.81
N ARG A 167 -12.33 24.90 4.91
CA ARG A 167 -11.29 24.41 4.01
C ARG A 167 -10.97 22.93 4.26
N PHE A 168 -10.91 22.54 5.53
CA PHE A 168 -10.71 21.13 5.90
C PHE A 168 -11.91 20.28 5.49
N GLU A 169 -13.13 20.77 5.71
CA GLU A 169 -14.34 20.10 5.26
C GLU A 169 -14.36 19.90 3.73
N LEU A 170 -14.06 20.94 2.97
CA LEU A 170 -14.03 20.86 1.51
C LEU A 170 -12.98 19.85 1.04
N ALA A 171 -11.80 19.85 1.65
CA ALA A 171 -10.72 18.94 1.31
C ALA A 171 -11.11 17.48 1.59
N ILE A 172 -11.64 17.17 2.77
CA ILE A 172 -12.00 15.80 3.12
C ILE A 172 -13.19 15.27 2.31
N ARG A 173 -14.18 16.12 2.01
CA ARG A 173 -15.31 15.77 1.14
C ARG A 173 -14.83 15.39 -0.28
N ARG A 174 -13.86 16.12 -0.84
CA ARG A 174 -13.27 15.78 -2.14
C ARG A 174 -12.57 14.43 -2.14
N ILE A 175 -11.80 14.13 -1.08
CA ILE A 175 -11.13 12.84 -0.92
C ILE A 175 -12.14 11.70 -0.85
N LEU A 176 -13.20 11.86 -0.05
CA LEU A 176 -14.26 10.85 0.07
C LEU A 176 -15.04 10.65 -1.22
N ALA A 177 -15.31 11.71 -1.98
CA ALA A 177 -15.97 11.61 -3.28
C ALA A 177 -15.14 10.77 -4.26
N VAL A 178 -13.83 11.02 -4.37
CA VAL A 178 -12.92 10.22 -5.21
C VAL A 178 -12.86 8.76 -4.76
N LYS A 179 -12.87 8.49 -3.46
CA LYS A 179 -12.92 7.12 -2.92
C LYS A 179 -14.20 6.41 -3.36
N GLN A 180 -15.35 7.03 -3.19
CA GLN A 180 -16.65 6.47 -3.57
C GLN A 180 -16.73 6.18 -5.08
N GLU A 181 -16.20 7.07 -5.91
CA GLU A 181 -16.13 6.84 -7.36
C GLU A 181 -15.24 5.63 -7.71
N ASN A 182 -14.15 5.42 -7.01
CA ASN A 182 -13.25 4.29 -7.23
C ASN A 182 -13.82 2.97 -6.69
N GLU A 183 -14.50 2.98 -5.55
CA GLU A 183 -15.17 1.79 -4.98
C GLU A 183 -16.39 1.37 -5.80
N GLY A 184 -17.11 2.31 -6.42
CA GLY A 184 -18.25 2.06 -7.31
C GLY A 184 -17.87 1.48 -8.67
N LYS A 185 -16.65 1.68 -9.12
CA LYS A 185 -16.14 1.12 -10.37
C LYS A 185 -15.55 -0.28 -10.15
N LYS A 186 -16.40 -1.29 -9.94
CA LYS A 186 -16.03 -2.65 -10.35
C LYS A 186 -15.81 -2.61 -11.86
N VAL A 187 -14.57 -2.57 -12.29
CA VAL A 187 -14.23 -2.77 -13.71
C VAL A 187 -14.65 -4.19 -14.06
N VAL A 188 -15.84 -4.33 -14.59
CA VAL A 188 -16.28 -5.57 -15.22
C VAL A 188 -15.49 -5.65 -16.53
N VAL A 189 -14.36 -6.33 -16.50
CA VAL A 189 -13.63 -6.67 -17.72
C VAL A 189 -14.45 -7.72 -18.45
N THR A 190 -15.36 -7.27 -19.29
CA THR A 190 -16.07 -8.14 -20.23
C THR A 190 -15.08 -8.46 -21.35
N ARG A 191 -14.48 -9.64 -21.30
CA ARG A 191 -13.71 -10.16 -22.46
C ARG A 191 -14.74 -10.48 -23.55
N ARG A 192 -14.88 -9.57 -24.50
CA ARG A 192 -15.60 -9.82 -25.76
C ARG A 192 -14.56 -10.31 -26.76
N ILE A 193 -14.76 -11.51 -27.28
CA ILE A 193 -14.01 -11.98 -28.44
C ILE A 193 -14.58 -11.20 -29.63
N VAL A 194 -13.79 -10.29 -30.17
CA VAL A 194 -14.15 -9.50 -31.36
C VAL A 194 -13.80 -10.36 -32.58
N SER A 195 -14.75 -10.60 -33.45
CA SER A 195 -14.51 -11.30 -34.71
C SER A 195 -13.64 -10.43 -35.64
N GLU A 196 -12.90 -11.06 -36.54
CA GLU A 196 -12.01 -10.36 -37.49
C GLU A 196 -12.73 -9.29 -38.30
N ALA A 197 -14.04 -9.46 -38.54
CA ALA A 197 -14.90 -8.50 -39.24
C ALA A 197 -15.18 -7.22 -38.44
N GLU A 198 -15.08 -7.26 -37.10
CA GLU A 198 -15.34 -6.13 -36.20
C GLU A 198 -14.08 -5.31 -35.87
N VAL A 199 -12.90 -5.77 -36.35
CA VAL A 199 -11.63 -5.05 -36.17
C VAL A 199 -11.55 -3.91 -37.19
N PRO A 200 -11.35 -2.65 -36.77
CA PRO A 200 -11.16 -1.52 -37.69
C PRO A 200 -10.03 -1.80 -38.67
N GLU A 201 -10.20 -1.40 -39.94
CA GLU A 201 -9.25 -1.70 -41.02
C GLU A 201 -7.80 -1.25 -40.71
N ASN A 202 -7.65 -0.12 -40.01
CA ASN A 202 -6.35 0.41 -39.61
C ASN A 202 -5.61 -0.45 -38.55
N LEU A 203 -6.25 -1.45 -37.96
CA LEU A 203 -5.66 -2.38 -36.98
C LEU A 203 -5.54 -3.82 -37.47
N ARG A 204 -5.97 -4.10 -38.71
CA ARG A 204 -5.87 -5.44 -39.31
C ARG A 204 -4.48 -5.78 -39.87
N SER A 205 -3.60 -4.78 -39.91
CA SER A 205 -2.24 -4.91 -40.51
C SER A 205 -1.10 -4.79 -39.49
N LEU A 206 -1.40 -4.88 -38.19
CA LEU A 206 -0.43 -4.99 -37.10
C LEU A 206 -0.40 -6.44 -36.58
#